data_eef138af8653c14252e05f014efc3e6d
#
_entry.id   eef138af8653c14252e05f014efc3e6d
#
_cell.length_a   1.000
_cell.length_b   1.000
_cell.length_c   1.000
_cell.angle_alpha   90.00
_cell.angle_beta   90.00
_cell.angle_gamma   90.00
#
_symmetry.space_group_name_H-M   'P 1'
#
loop_
_entity.id
_entity.type
_entity.pdbx_description
1 polymer ?
#
loop_
_entity_poly.entity_id
_entity_poly.type
_entity_poly.pdbx_seq_one_letter_code
_entity_poly.pdbx_strand_id
1 'polypeptide(L)'
;MVESSQSIVQDAIDVAIGERGEIGVQVAAYLDSELVIDQWGGLSDETTGQEVDGDTLFPVFSNIKAMTATALHIQAERGLVDYYQPVAKYWPEFGKYGKDKGTVFDALTHRIGVPLMPVGVTPELMCDWDWMVGQIAEMHPLFEPGTRSGYMAYTFGWVVGEIVRRTDPMHRPFGQFIQEEICQPLGITDLWAGIPPEVEPRVAKLTNLPECPSRRSGNTSGLAAVPGLSAGGGDYPGGVWPF
;
A
#
# COMPACT_ATOMS: atom_id res chain seq x y z
N MET A 1 -41.74 8.47 3.56
CA MET A 1 -40.92 7.73 2.59
C MET A 1 -39.75 7.18 3.35
N VAL A 2 -39.44 5.92 3.20
CA VAL A 2 -38.17 5.37 3.78
C VAL A 2 -37.06 5.96 2.94
N GLU A 3 -36.14 6.66 3.58
CA GLU A 3 -34.93 7.21 2.98
C GLU A 3 -34.11 6.06 2.38
N SER A 4 -33.63 6.22 1.16
CA SER A 4 -32.83 5.15 0.54
C SER A 4 -31.44 5.10 1.19
N SER A 5 -30.80 3.92 1.24
CA SER A 5 -29.44 3.79 1.77
C SER A 5 -28.45 4.72 1.06
N GLN A 6 -28.66 4.96 -0.24
CA GLN A 6 -27.84 5.87 -1.02
C GLN A 6 -27.99 7.33 -0.57
N SER A 7 -29.24 7.81 -0.29
CA SER A 7 -29.42 9.18 0.19
C SER A 7 -28.79 9.41 1.57
N ILE A 8 -28.91 8.44 2.48
CA ILE A 8 -28.29 8.50 3.81
C ILE A 8 -26.75 8.63 3.69
N VAL A 9 -26.14 7.87 2.78
CA VAL A 9 -24.70 7.91 2.57
C VAL A 9 -24.29 9.24 1.90
N GLN A 10 -25.08 9.73 0.93
CA GLN A 10 -24.80 11.03 0.30
C GLN A 10 -24.87 12.17 1.32
N ASP A 11 -25.88 12.20 2.17
CA ASP A 11 -25.99 13.20 3.23
C ASP A 11 -24.79 13.15 4.19
N ALA A 12 -24.29 11.95 4.50
CA ALA A 12 -23.10 11.78 5.33
C ALA A 12 -21.82 12.28 4.63
N ILE A 13 -21.68 12.09 3.31
CA ILE A 13 -20.59 12.64 2.51
C ILE A 13 -20.66 14.18 2.50
N ASP A 14 -21.83 14.74 2.27
CA ASP A 14 -22.05 16.20 2.24
C ASP A 14 -21.69 16.84 3.59
N VAL A 15 -22.06 16.22 4.70
CA VAL A 15 -21.66 16.64 6.05
C VAL A 15 -20.15 16.50 6.26
N ALA A 16 -19.54 15.42 5.80
CA ALA A 16 -18.10 15.21 5.93
C ALA A 16 -17.30 16.31 5.20
N ILE A 17 -17.73 16.67 4.00
CA ILE A 17 -17.10 17.73 3.20
C ILE A 17 -17.41 19.11 3.78
N GLY A 18 -18.70 19.42 4.03
CA GLY A 18 -19.14 20.76 4.42
C GLY A 18 -18.78 21.16 5.86
N GLU A 19 -18.70 20.19 6.79
CA GLU A 19 -18.58 20.47 8.21
C GLU A 19 -17.35 19.84 8.89
N ARG A 20 -16.72 18.80 8.29
CA ARG A 20 -15.64 18.04 8.94
C ARG A 20 -14.29 18.18 8.28
N GLY A 21 -14.22 18.89 7.14
CA GLY A 21 -12.98 19.21 6.45
C GLY A 21 -12.45 18.11 5.56
N GLU A 22 -13.27 17.13 5.19
CA GLU A 22 -12.93 16.21 4.11
C GLU A 22 -12.98 16.96 2.77
N ILE A 23 -12.06 16.66 1.87
CA ILE A 23 -11.94 17.34 0.57
C ILE A 23 -12.69 16.57 -0.49
N GLY A 24 -12.44 15.27 -0.56
CA GLY A 24 -13.09 14.36 -1.48
C GLY A 24 -13.31 12.99 -0.87
N VAL A 25 -14.44 12.38 -1.16
CA VAL A 25 -14.87 11.10 -0.60
C VAL A 25 -15.51 10.25 -1.68
N GLN A 26 -15.23 8.95 -1.66
CA GLN A 26 -15.91 7.96 -2.49
C GLN A 26 -16.29 6.76 -1.61
N VAL A 27 -17.51 6.26 -1.74
CA VAL A 27 -18.05 5.14 -0.98
C VAL A 27 -18.75 4.18 -1.91
N ALA A 28 -18.34 2.92 -1.91
CA ALA A 28 -19.03 1.83 -2.59
C ALA A 28 -19.32 0.71 -1.60
N ALA A 29 -20.49 0.11 -1.68
CA ALA A 29 -20.84 -1.05 -0.87
C ALA A 29 -21.63 -2.08 -1.68
N TYR A 30 -21.29 -3.33 -1.46
CA TYR A 30 -21.96 -4.48 -2.06
C TYR A 30 -22.67 -5.29 -0.98
N LEU A 31 -23.88 -5.73 -1.30
CA LEU A 31 -24.65 -6.68 -0.49
C LEU A 31 -25.09 -7.83 -1.39
N ASP A 32 -24.75 -9.06 -1.02
CA ASP A 32 -25.06 -10.26 -1.81
C ASP A 32 -24.64 -10.15 -3.29
N SER A 33 -23.45 -9.55 -3.53
CA SER A 33 -22.85 -9.27 -4.85
C SER A 33 -23.54 -8.19 -5.67
N GLU A 34 -24.54 -7.50 -5.14
CA GLU A 34 -25.18 -6.35 -5.76
C GLU A 34 -24.59 -5.04 -5.21
N LEU A 35 -24.27 -4.09 -6.09
CA LEU A 35 -23.81 -2.75 -5.72
C LEU A 35 -25.01 -1.95 -5.16
N VAL A 36 -25.05 -1.76 -3.85
CA VAL A 36 -26.16 -1.10 -3.15
C VAL A 36 -25.87 0.36 -2.79
N ILE A 37 -24.60 0.73 -2.71
CA ILE A 37 -24.15 2.11 -2.50
C ILE A 37 -23.03 2.38 -3.50
N ASP A 38 -23.13 3.50 -4.21
CA ASP A 38 -22.11 4.04 -5.10
C ASP A 38 -22.27 5.56 -5.09
N GLN A 39 -21.54 6.22 -4.18
CA GLN A 39 -21.70 7.63 -3.89
C GLN A 39 -20.34 8.30 -3.75
N TRP A 40 -20.26 9.55 -4.17
CA TRP A 40 -19.04 10.36 -4.07
C TRP A 40 -19.36 11.84 -3.98
N GLY A 41 -18.37 12.64 -3.62
CA GLY A 41 -18.49 14.08 -3.59
C GLY A 41 -17.18 14.78 -3.25
N GLY A 42 -17.18 16.09 -3.42
CA GLY A 42 -16.04 16.95 -3.16
C GLY A 42 -15.05 17.03 -4.30
N LEU A 43 -13.81 17.38 -3.98
CA LEU A 43 -12.75 17.62 -4.95
C LEU A 43 -11.69 16.52 -4.92
N SER A 44 -11.26 16.08 -6.09
CA SER A 44 -10.07 15.22 -6.26
C SER A 44 -8.77 16.04 -6.29
N ASP A 45 -8.86 17.32 -6.63
CA ASP A 45 -7.76 18.28 -6.62
C ASP A 45 -8.26 19.69 -6.29
N GLU A 46 -7.93 20.20 -5.10
CA GLU A 46 -8.29 21.55 -4.67
C GLU A 46 -7.62 22.65 -5.50
N THR A 47 -6.44 22.37 -6.08
CA THR A 47 -5.68 23.39 -6.83
C THR A 47 -6.27 23.67 -8.21
N THR A 48 -6.90 22.70 -8.80
CA THR A 48 -7.53 22.79 -10.12
C THR A 48 -9.05 22.92 -10.03
N GLY A 49 -9.65 22.58 -8.89
CA GLY A 49 -11.09 22.49 -8.71
C GLY A 49 -11.69 21.23 -9.35
N GLN A 50 -10.88 20.21 -9.66
CA GLN A 50 -11.38 18.95 -10.21
C GLN A 50 -12.24 18.24 -9.18
N GLU A 51 -13.45 17.86 -9.57
CA GLU A 51 -14.39 17.14 -8.72
C GLU A 51 -14.05 15.64 -8.64
N VAL A 52 -14.49 14.99 -7.57
CA VAL A 52 -14.52 13.53 -7.46
C VAL A 52 -15.67 13.01 -8.31
N ASP A 53 -15.42 11.96 -9.06
CA ASP A 53 -16.41 11.21 -9.81
C ASP A 53 -16.27 9.69 -9.56
N GLY A 54 -17.08 8.89 -10.26
CA GLY A 54 -17.05 7.42 -10.13
C GLY A 54 -15.75 6.78 -10.63
N ASP A 55 -14.97 7.50 -11.44
CA ASP A 55 -13.71 7.04 -12.02
C ASP A 55 -12.48 7.57 -11.30
N THR A 56 -12.65 8.36 -10.25
CA THR A 56 -11.56 8.91 -9.44
C THR A 56 -10.86 7.79 -8.66
N LEU A 57 -9.54 7.75 -8.72
CA LEU A 57 -8.71 6.80 -7.98
C LEU A 57 -8.18 7.43 -6.70
N PHE A 58 -8.25 6.70 -5.60
CA PHE A 58 -7.73 7.13 -4.31
C PHE A 58 -6.51 6.31 -3.91
N PRO A 59 -5.42 6.94 -3.41
CA PRO A 59 -4.32 6.22 -2.79
C PRO A 59 -4.80 5.49 -1.52
N VAL A 60 -4.77 4.16 -1.53
CA VAL A 60 -5.33 3.34 -0.44
C VAL A 60 -4.28 2.80 0.52
N PHE A 61 -3.02 3.19 0.35
CA PHE A 61 -1.89 2.84 1.22
C PHE A 61 -1.85 1.34 1.58
N SER A 62 -1.92 1.04 2.88
CA SER A 62 -1.72 -0.33 3.39
C SER A 62 -2.78 -1.34 2.96
N ASN A 63 -3.87 -0.95 2.34
CA ASN A 63 -4.82 -1.88 1.76
C ASN A 63 -4.19 -2.74 0.66
N ILE A 64 -3.16 -2.23 -0.04
CA ILE A 64 -2.42 -3.00 -1.05
C ILE A 64 -1.71 -4.23 -0.46
N LYS A 65 -1.45 -4.28 0.84
CA LYS A 65 -0.84 -5.46 1.47
C LYS A 65 -1.71 -6.71 1.33
N ALA A 66 -3.04 -6.55 1.27
CA ALA A 66 -3.93 -7.67 0.99
C ALA A 66 -3.66 -8.25 -0.41
N MET A 67 -3.49 -7.40 -1.42
CA MET A 67 -3.16 -7.84 -2.78
C MET A 67 -1.78 -8.46 -2.83
N THR A 68 -0.82 -7.87 -2.12
CA THR A 68 0.56 -8.41 -2.03
C THR A 68 0.59 -9.80 -1.39
N ALA A 69 -0.18 -9.99 -0.30
CA ALA A 69 -0.32 -11.31 0.33
C ALA A 69 -1.02 -12.30 -0.60
N THR A 70 -2.09 -11.88 -1.29
CA THR A 70 -2.79 -12.71 -2.27
C THR A 70 -1.87 -13.18 -3.40
N ALA A 71 -1.03 -12.30 -3.93
CA ALA A 71 -0.03 -12.67 -4.94
C ALA A 71 0.90 -13.78 -4.44
N LEU A 72 1.37 -13.68 -3.20
CA LEU A 72 2.20 -14.73 -2.59
C LEU A 72 1.40 -16.02 -2.37
N HIS A 73 0.14 -15.93 -1.96
CA HIS A 73 -0.73 -17.10 -1.79
C HIS A 73 -0.95 -17.84 -3.12
N ILE A 74 -1.10 -17.12 -4.23
CA ILE A 74 -1.16 -17.71 -5.58
C ILE A 74 0.13 -18.52 -5.87
N GLN A 75 1.30 -17.96 -5.56
CA GLN A 75 2.57 -18.69 -5.74
C GLN A 75 2.67 -19.91 -4.81
N ALA A 76 2.14 -19.82 -3.60
CA ALA A 76 2.10 -20.94 -2.67
C ALA A 76 1.15 -22.05 -3.15
N GLU A 77 -0.04 -21.69 -3.65
CA GLU A 77 -1.01 -22.63 -4.23
C GLU A 77 -0.41 -23.37 -5.45
N ARG A 78 0.40 -22.67 -6.24
CA ARG A 78 1.14 -23.26 -7.38
C ARG A 78 2.31 -24.13 -6.96
N GLY A 79 2.61 -24.25 -5.67
CA GLY A 79 3.74 -25.01 -5.13
C GLY A 79 5.10 -24.37 -5.35
N LEU A 80 5.14 -23.10 -5.75
CA LEU A 80 6.37 -22.33 -6.00
C LEU A 80 6.95 -21.74 -4.71
N VAL A 81 6.09 -21.51 -3.71
CA VAL A 81 6.46 -20.96 -2.40
C VAL A 81 5.89 -21.84 -1.29
N ASP A 82 6.71 -22.09 -0.27
CA ASP A 82 6.31 -22.72 0.99
C ASP A 82 6.47 -21.69 2.12
N TYR A 83 5.42 -21.47 2.88
CA TYR A 83 5.39 -20.47 3.96
C TYR A 83 6.43 -20.70 5.05
N TYR A 84 6.81 -21.96 5.29
CA TYR A 84 7.74 -22.32 6.36
C TYR A 84 9.20 -22.42 5.89
N GLN A 85 9.45 -22.19 4.61
CA GLN A 85 10.82 -22.07 4.11
C GLN A 85 11.38 -20.67 4.41
N PRO A 86 12.70 -20.57 4.63
CA PRO A 86 13.36 -19.28 4.75
C PRO A 86 13.15 -18.41 3.50
N VAL A 87 12.95 -17.09 3.69
CA VAL A 87 12.95 -16.12 2.59
C VAL A 87 14.22 -16.25 1.74
N ALA A 88 15.35 -16.51 2.39
CA ALA A 88 16.65 -16.70 1.74
C ALA A 88 16.70 -17.86 0.73
N LYS A 89 15.75 -18.80 0.78
CA LYS A 89 15.62 -19.87 -0.23
C LYS A 89 15.23 -19.27 -1.60
N TYR A 90 14.39 -18.25 -1.59
CA TYR A 90 13.87 -17.60 -2.80
C TYR A 90 14.66 -16.34 -3.14
N TRP A 91 15.19 -15.69 -2.11
CA TRP A 91 15.99 -14.47 -2.19
C TRP A 91 17.27 -14.61 -1.34
N PRO A 92 18.33 -15.24 -1.89
CA PRO A 92 19.54 -15.58 -1.13
C PRO A 92 20.22 -14.37 -0.47
N GLU A 93 20.22 -13.22 -1.14
CA GLU A 93 20.87 -12.00 -0.64
C GLU A 93 20.20 -11.47 0.63
N PHE A 94 18.92 -11.77 0.84
CA PHE A 94 18.18 -11.38 2.04
C PHE A 94 18.72 -12.07 3.30
N GLY A 95 19.33 -13.28 3.18
CA GLY A 95 19.77 -14.08 4.31
C GLY A 95 20.92 -13.51 5.16
N LYS A 96 21.43 -12.31 4.82
CA LYS A 96 22.52 -11.66 5.56
C LYS A 96 22.11 -11.25 6.97
N TYR A 97 23.12 -11.11 7.83
CA TYR A 97 22.99 -10.50 9.17
C TYR A 97 21.99 -11.22 10.09
N GLY A 98 21.87 -12.54 9.99
CA GLY A 98 20.96 -13.33 10.82
C GLY A 98 19.51 -13.41 10.34
N LYS A 99 19.22 -12.96 9.10
CA LYS A 99 17.91 -13.12 8.48
C LYS A 99 17.73 -14.45 7.74
N ASP A 100 18.77 -15.28 7.67
CA ASP A 100 18.81 -16.55 6.95
C ASP A 100 17.75 -17.57 7.39
N LYS A 101 17.30 -17.49 8.66
CA LYS A 101 16.27 -18.36 9.23
C LYS A 101 14.86 -17.79 9.15
N GLY A 102 14.72 -16.51 8.82
CA GLY A 102 13.42 -15.86 8.72
C GLY A 102 12.58 -16.46 7.59
N THR A 103 11.39 -16.93 7.95
CA THR A 103 10.50 -17.65 7.02
C THR A 103 9.62 -16.70 6.22
N VAL A 104 9.03 -17.20 5.14
CA VAL A 104 7.98 -16.49 4.39
C VAL A 104 6.79 -16.18 5.30
N PHE A 105 6.44 -17.08 6.23
CA PHE A 105 5.42 -16.84 7.24
C PHE A 105 5.78 -15.64 8.15
N ASP A 106 7.04 -15.51 8.56
CA ASP A 106 7.49 -14.35 9.35
C ASP A 106 7.41 -13.04 8.55
N ALA A 107 7.66 -13.08 7.24
CA ALA A 107 7.47 -11.91 6.37
C ALA A 107 5.99 -11.51 6.31
N LEU A 108 5.08 -12.44 6.03
CA LEU A 108 3.63 -12.19 5.96
C LEU A 108 3.04 -11.69 7.30
N THR A 109 3.60 -12.09 8.42
CA THR A 109 3.10 -11.75 9.76
C THR A 109 3.87 -10.62 10.45
N HIS A 110 4.65 -9.86 9.67
CA HIS A 110 5.47 -8.73 10.18
C HIS A 110 6.51 -9.13 11.24
N ARG A 111 7.05 -10.34 11.15
CA ARG A 111 7.99 -10.90 12.12
C ARG A 111 9.40 -11.10 11.56
N ILE A 112 9.66 -10.64 10.33
CA ILE A 112 10.95 -10.85 9.63
C ILE A 112 12.09 -9.92 10.12
N GLY A 113 11.80 -8.93 10.96
CA GLY A 113 12.80 -8.09 11.60
C GLY A 113 13.21 -6.82 10.88
N VAL A 114 12.63 -6.48 9.73
CA VAL A 114 12.99 -5.28 8.92
C VAL A 114 11.82 -4.29 8.76
N PRO A 115 11.26 -3.76 9.87
CA PRO A 115 10.09 -2.89 9.78
C PRO A 115 10.39 -1.46 9.34
N LEU A 116 11.66 -1.02 9.36
CA LEU A 116 12.06 0.33 9.02
C LEU A 116 12.45 0.45 7.55
N MET A 117 12.43 1.68 7.04
CA MET A 117 12.94 2.00 5.70
C MET A 117 14.48 2.04 5.72
N PRO A 118 15.14 1.74 4.57
CA PRO A 118 16.57 1.94 4.43
C PRO A 118 16.99 3.39 4.69
N VAL A 119 18.20 3.57 5.23
CA VAL A 119 18.75 4.90 5.47
C VAL A 119 19.02 5.61 4.13
N GLY A 120 18.65 6.88 4.04
CA GLY A 120 18.88 7.69 2.86
C GLY A 120 17.89 7.45 1.71
N VAL A 121 16.81 6.72 1.95
CA VAL A 121 15.74 6.56 0.97
C VAL A 121 15.08 7.90 0.65
N THR A 122 14.82 8.14 -0.65
CA THR A 122 14.02 9.26 -1.16
C THR A 122 12.79 8.74 -1.89
N PRO A 123 11.78 9.58 -2.19
CA PRO A 123 10.63 9.15 -2.99
C PRO A 123 11.02 8.53 -4.34
N GLU A 124 12.03 9.10 -5.01
CA GLU A 124 12.52 8.60 -6.29
C GLU A 124 13.17 7.22 -6.14
N LEU A 125 13.96 7.02 -5.07
CA LEU A 125 14.59 5.73 -4.77
C LEU A 125 13.56 4.67 -4.35
N MET A 126 12.44 5.07 -3.75
CA MET A 126 11.32 4.15 -3.50
C MET A 126 10.71 3.62 -4.79
N CYS A 127 10.79 4.37 -5.89
CA CYS A 127 10.33 3.92 -7.20
C CYS A 127 11.33 2.99 -7.92
N ASP A 128 12.56 2.87 -7.44
CA ASP A 128 13.56 1.93 -7.94
C ASP A 128 13.46 0.61 -7.14
N TRP A 129 12.77 -0.37 -7.72
CA TRP A 129 12.57 -1.68 -7.08
C TRP A 129 13.88 -2.38 -6.73
N ASP A 130 14.83 -2.41 -7.67
CA ASP A 130 16.07 -3.14 -7.49
C ASP A 130 16.98 -2.46 -6.45
N TRP A 131 16.99 -1.12 -6.40
CA TRP A 131 17.64 -0.38 -5.32
C TRP A 131 17.02 -0.72 -3.97
N MET A 132 15.68 -0.65 -3.85
CA MET A 132 14.99 -0.91 -2.59
C MET A 132 15.23 -2.32 -2.06
N VAL A 133 15.09 -3.36 -2.89
CA VAL A 133 15.33 -4.74 -2.44
C VAL A 133 16.80 -4.95 -2.13
N GLY A 134 17.72 -4.33 -2.87
CA GLY A 134 19.15 -4.35 -2.57
C GLY A 134 19.45 -3.77 -1.19
N GLN A 135 18.88 -2.61 -0.85
CA GLN A 135 19.04 -1.99 0.48
C GLN A 135 18.41 -2.83 1.58
N ILE A 136 17.20 -3.36 1.38
CA ILE A 136 16.54 -4.20 2.39
C ILE A 136 17.34 -5.49 2.65
N ALA A 137 17.97 -6.07 1.65
CA ALA A 137 18.83 -7.23 1.82
C ALA A 137 20.04 -6.91 2.73
N GLU A 138 20.59 -5.70 2.62
CA GLU A 138 21.73 -5.23 3.44
C GLU A 138 21.34 -4.72 4.85
N MET A 139 20.05 -4.61 5.16
CA MET A 139 19.63 -4.18 6.49
C MET A 139 19.93 -5.22 7.57
N HIS A 140 20.42 -4.76 8.71
CA HIS A 140 20.42 -5.55 9.93
C HIS A 140 19.02 -5.62 10.52
N PRO A 141 18.54 -6.81 10.92
CA PRO A 141 17.22 -6.89 11.55
C PRO A 141 17.24 -6.21 12.93
N LEU A 142 16.16 -5.52 13.27
CA LEU A 142 15.99 -4.90 14.61
C LEU A 142 15.77 -5.93 15.73
N PHE A 143 15.32 -7.13 15.35
CA PHE A 143 15.11 -8.26 16.23
C PHE A 143 15.25 -9.54 15.42
N GLU A 144 15.58 -10.61 16.10
CA GLU A 144 15.69 -11.94 15.48
C GLU A 144 14.35 -12.33 14.81
N PRO A 145 14.37 -12.72 13.51
CA PRO A 145 13.17 -13.16 12.81
C PRO A 145 12.38 -14.21 13.60
N GLY A 146 11.06 -14.09 13.61
CA GLY A 146 10.17 -14.98 14.33
C GLY A 146 9.98 -14.69 15.81
N THR A 147 10.79 -13.82 16.45
CA THR A 147 10.72 -13.59 17.91
C THR A 147 9.78 -12.47 18.32
N ARG A 148 9.54 -11.50 17.46
CA ARG A 148 8.70 -10.32 17.72
C ARG A 148 7.93 -9.94 16.47
N SER A 149 6.87 -9.14 16.63
CA SER A 149 6.17 -8.47 15.54
C SER A 149 6.58 -7.00 15.49
N GLY A 150 6.87 -6.51 14.28
CA GLY A 150 7.14 -5.11 14.00
C GLY A 150 6.49 -4.76 12.67
N TYR A 151 5.44 -3.94 12.70
CA TYR A 151 4.66 -3.61 11.52
C TYR A 151 5.54 -3.00 10.42
N MET A 152 5.62 -3.70 9.31
CA MET A 152 6.36 -3.27 8.11
C MET A 152 5.45 -2.33 7.30
N ALA A 153 5.45 -1.05 7.66
CA ALA A 153 4.56 -0.07 7.03
C ALA A 153 4.75 0.01 5.51
N TYR A 154 6.02 0.04 5.08
CA TYR A 154 6.40 0.14 3.67
C TYR A 154 7.14 -1.11 3.18
N THR A 155 8.13 -1.61 3.94
CA THR A 155 9.01 -2.71 3.51
C THR A 155 8.28 -4.02 3.22
N PHE A 156 7.06 -4.19 3.73
CA PHE A 156 6.22 -5.36 3.45
C PHE A 156 6.07 -5.63 1.96
N GLY A 157 5.75 -4.58 1.18
CA GLY A 157 5.53 -4.70 -0.26
C GLY A 157 6.77 -5.23 -0.98
N TRP A 158 7.96 -4.68 -0.69
CA TRP A 158 9.20 -5.16 -1.32
C TRP A 158 9.62 -6.54 -0.83
N VAL A 159 9.49 -6.83 0.48
CA VAL A 159 9.88 -8.15 1.00
C VAL A 159 9.02 -9.27 0.42
N VAL A 160 7.71 -9.10 0.48
CA VAL A 160 6.77 -10.13 -0.01
C VAL A 160 6.72 -10.12 -1.55
N GLY A 161 6.69 -8.95 -2.16
CA GLY A 161 6.65 -8.80 -3.61
C GLY A 161 7.93 -9.32 -4.30
N GLU A 162 9.11 -9.19 -3.67
CA GLU A 162 10.33 -9.75 -4.23
C GLU A 162 10.33 -11.28 -4.23
N ILE A 163 9.74 -11.91 -3.21
CA ILE A 163 9.53 -13.37 -3.23
C ILE A 163 8.64 -13.75 -4.41
N VAL A 164 7.54 -13.01 -4.64
CA VAL A 164 6.64 -13.25 -5.78
C VAL A 164 7.40 -13.07 -7.10
N ARG A 165 8.13 -11.97 -7.28
CA ARG A 165 8.87 -11.67 -8.50
C ARG A 165 9.91 -12.75 -8.83
N ARG A 166 10.63 -13.24 -7.81
CA ARG A 166 11.67 -14.27 -7.99
C ARG A 166 11.13 -15.68 -8.24
N THR A 167 9.93 -15.94 -7.77
CA THR A 167 9.28 -17.25 -7.95
C THR A 167 8.32 -17.27 -9.13
N ASP A 168 8.01 -16.12 -9.73
CA ASP A 168 7.25 -16.07 -10.97
C ASP A 168 8.05 -16.63 -12.13
N PRO A 169 7.59 -17.71 -12.79
CA PRO A 169 8.31 -18.29 -13.94
C PRO A 169 8.49 -17.32 -15.11
N MET A 170 7.65 -16.28 -15.20
CA MET A 170 7.73 -15.25 -16.22
C MET A 170 8.59 -14.06 -15.81
N HIS A 171 9.05 -13.98 -14.57
CA HIS A 171 9.86 -12.90 -14.00
C HIS A 171 9.25 -11.50 -14.22
N ARG A 172 7.93 -11.40 -14.15
CA ARG A 172 7.19 -10.13 -14.36
C ARG A 172 7.52 -9.13 -13.25
N PRO A 173 7.50 -7.83 -13.56
CA PRO A 173 7.39 -6.79 -12.53
C PRO A 173 6.21 -7.06 -11.61
N PHE A 174 6.32 -6.70 -10.33
CA PHE A 174 5.31 -7.03 -9.33
C PHE A 174 3.92 -6.47 -9.68
N GLY A 175 3.85 -5.20 -10.12
CA GLY A 175 2.60 -4.58 -10.55
C GLY A 175 1.94 -5.32 -11.73
N GLN A 176 2.73 -5.81 -12.69
CA GLN A 176 2.22 -6.60 -13.80
C GLN A 176 1.67 -7.94 -13.31
N PHE A 177 2.34 -8.60 -12.36
CA PHE A 177 1.83 -9.84 -11.76
C PHE A 177 0.46 -9.61 -11.11
N ILE A 178 0.28 -8.52 -10.32
CA ILE A 178 -1.00 -8.16 -9.72
C ILE A 178 -2.08 -7.97 -10.80
N GLN A 179 -1.77 -7.26 -11.87
CA GLN A 179 -2.73 -7.02 -12.96
C GLN A 179 -3.17 -8.32 -13.64
N GLU A 180 -2.22 -9.17 -14.00
CA GLU A 180 -2.51 -10.36 -14.81
C GLU A 180 -3.09 -11.52 -13.98
N GLU A 181 -2.68 -11.68 -12.72
CA GLU A 181 -3.04 -12.83 -11.90
C GLU A 181 -4.22 -12.55 -10.94
N ILE A 182 -4.50 -11.27 -10.63
CA ILE A 182 -5.57 -10.90 -9.70
C ILE A 182 -6.61 -10.04 -10.40
N CYS A 183 -6.18 -8.91 -10.98
CA CYS A 183 -7.13 -7.93 -11.49
C CYS A 183 -7.89 -8.44 -12.72
N GLN A 184 -7.19 -8.88 -13.75
CA GLN A 184 -7.79 -9.36 -15.00
C GLN A 184 -8.75 -10.53 -14.80
N PRO A 185 -8.41 -11.61 -14.05
CA PRO A 185 -9.31 -12.73 -13.83
C PRO A 185 -10.60 -12.34 -13.09
N LEU A 186 -10.55 -11.28 -12.30
CA LEU A 186 -11.70 -10.76 -11.53
C LEU A 186 -12.43 -9.62 -12.23
N GLY A 187 -11.97 -9.20 -13.42
CA GLY A 187 -12.53 -8.06 -14.14
C GLY A 187 -12.32 -6.72 -13.46
N ILE A 188 -11.29 -6.60 -12.62
CA ILE A 188 -10.94 -5.36 -11.90
C ILE A 188 -10.07 -4.52 -12.85
N THR A 189 -10.52 -3.30 -13.16
CA THR A 189 -9.81 -2.37 -14.06
C THR A 189 -9.07 -1.26 -13.34
N ASP A 190 -9.46 -0.94 -12.11
CA ASP A 190 -9.06 0.27 -11.39
C ASP A 190 -8.39 -0.02 -10.03
N LEU A 191 -7.66 -1.10 -9.93
CA LEU A 191 -6.76 -1.40 -8.83
C LEU A 191 -5.33 -1.50 -9.37
N TRP A 192 -4.42 -0.68 -8.83
CA TRP A 192 -3.06 -0.55 -9.32
C TRP A 192 -2.02 -0.71 -8.20
N ALA A 193 -0.99 -1.49 -8.49
CA ALA A 193 0.25 -1.54 -7.72
C ALA A 193 1.35 -0.88 -8.56
N GLY A 194 1.44 0.45 -8.50
CA GLY A 194 2.14 1.28 -9.47
C GLY A 194 1.25 1.56 -10.69
N ILE A 195 0.93 2.82 -10.91
CA ILE A 195 0.03 3.25 -12.00
C ILE A 195 0.83 3.62 -13.26
N PRO A 196 0.30 3.38 -14.46
CA PRO A 196 0.86 3.93 -15.68
C PRO A 196 0.57 5.43 -15.79
N PRO A 197 1.44 6.20 -16.50
CA PRO A 197 1.29 7.67 -16.58
C PRO A 197 -0.06 8.15 -17.10
N GLU A 198 -0.70 7.39 -17.96
CA GLU A 198 -2.01 7.73 -18.51
C GLU A 198 -3.16 7.64 -17.51
N VAL A 199 -2.97 6.91 -16.40
CA VAL A 199 -3.95 6.75 -15.31
C VAL A 199 -3.75 7.81 -14.22
N GLU A 200 -2.54 8.37 -14.09
CA GLU A 200 -2.18 9.34 -13.06
C GLU A 200 -3.15 10.54 -12.95
N PRO A 201 -3.67 11.12 -14.06
CA PRO A 201 -4.61 12.24 -13.98
C PRO A 201 -5.94 11.93 -13.27
N ARG A 202 -6.26 10.65 -13.07
CA ARG A 202 -7.47 10.21 -12.34
C ARG A 202 -7.23 10.09 -10.82
N VAL A 203 -5.98 10.23 -10.36
CA VAL A 203 -5.65 10.03 -8.94
C VAL A 203 -5.93 11.29 -8.14
N ALA A 204 -6.75 11.15 -7.09
CA ALA A 204 -7.02 12.21 -6.14
C ALA A 204 -5.73 12.64 -5.43
N LYS A 205 -5.51 13.95 -5.32
CA LYS A 205 -4.35 14.50 -4.63
C LYS A 205 -4.53 14.41 -3.13
N LEU A 206 -3.53 13.86 -2.46
CA LEU A 206 -3.48 13.88 -1.00
C LEU A 206 -3.08 15.28 -0.52
N THR A 207 -3.85 15.80 0.43
CA THR A 207 -3.55 17.05 1.10
C THR A 207 -3.34 16.80 2.59
N ASN A 208 -2.53 17.67 3.21
CA ASN A 208 -2.35 17.63 4.65
C ASN A 208 -3.41 18.51 5.30
N LEU A 209 -4.09 17.97 6.31
CA LEU A 209 -4.88 18.81 7.19
C LEU A 209 -3.96 19.86 7.84
N PRO A 210 -4.41 21.12 7.97
CA PRO A 210 -3.70 22.12 8.79
C PRO A 210 -3.41 21.52 10.16
N GLU A 211 -2.22 21.79 10.72
CA GLU A 211 -1.87 21.29 12.05
C GLU A 211 -2.97 21.60 13.04
N CYS A 212 -3.67 20.59 13.55
CA CYS A 212 -4.64 20.76 14.60
C CYS A 212 -3.88 20.99 15.92
N PRO A 213 -4.00 22.19 16.54
CA PRO A 213 -3.27 22.52 17.76
C PRO A 213 -3.51 21.55 18.92
N SER A 214 -4.63 20.82 18.91
CA SER A 214 -5.02 19.86 19.95
C SER A 214 -4.30 18.51 19.88
N ARG A 215 -3.55 18.20 18.79
CA ARG A 215 -2.81 16.93 18.65
C ARG A 215 -1.40 16.95 19.23
N ARG A 216 -0.95 18.03 19.88
CA ARG A 216 0.43 18.14 20.44
C ARG A 216 0.72 17.32 21.70
N SER A 217 -0.16 16.49 22.22
CA SER A 217 0.08 15.74 23.47
C SER A 217 -0.22 14.23 23.41
N GLY A 218 -0.13 13.60 22.25
CA GLY A 218 -0.20 12.15 22.14
C GLY A 218 1.19 11.59 21.85
N ASN A 219 1.74 10.87 22.81
CA ASN A 219 3.01 10.15 22.76
C ASN A 219 3.15 9.30 21.48
N THR A 220 3.80 9.83 20.44
CA THR A 220 4.18 9.10 19.24
C THR A 220 5.47 8.31 19.47
N SER A 221 5.51 7.51 20.53
CA SER A 221 6.55 6.53 20.72
C SER A 221 6.30 5.33 19.83
N GLY A 222 6.91 5.31 18.65
CA GLY A 222 6.91 4.09 17.84
C GLY A 222 7.18 4.22 16.34
N LEU A 223 7.03 5.39 15.77
CA LEU A 223 7.47 5.64 14.39
C LEU A 223 8.66 6.60 14.46
N ALA A 224 9.87 6.06 14.44
CA ALA A 224 11.04 6.87 14.15
C ALA A 224 10.77 7.58 12.82
N ALA A 225 10.62 8.92 12.87
CA ALA A 225 10.49 9.73 11.69
C ALA A 225 11.68 9.43 10.77
N VAL A 226 11.41 8.96 9.59
CA VAL A 226 12.41 8.94 8.53
C VAL A 226 12.70 10.40 8.23
N PRO A 227 13.96 10.90 8.37
CA PRO A 227 14.28 12.28 8.05
C PRO A 227 13.92 12.52 6.58
N GLY A 228 12.99 13.46 6.31
CA GLY A 228 12.51 13.77 4.96
C GLY A 228 11.13 13.19 4.60
N LEU A 229 10.61 12.22 5.35
CA LEU A 229 9.21 11.80 5.30
C LEU A 229 8.50 12.37 6.53
N SER A 230 8.32 13.68 6.57
CA SER A 230 7.39 14.27 7.53
C SER A 230 5.99 13.77 7.16
N ALA A 231 5.22 13.35 8.13
CA ALA A 231 3.76 13.25 8.01
C ALA A 231 3.20 14.69 7.94
N GLY A 232 3.59 15.43 6.94
CA GLY A 232 3.29 16.85 6.75
C GLY A 232 3.91 17.32 5.45
N GLY A 233 3.06 17.65 4.50
CA GLY A 233 3.22 18.66 3.48
C GLY A 233 4.58 18.76 2.80
N GLY A 234 4.97 17.77 2.07
CA GLY A 234 5.87 17.92 0.95
C GLY A 234 5.04 17.66 -0.29
N ASP A 235 5.20 18.48 -1.33
CA ASP A 235 4.75 18.13 -2.66
C ASP A 235 5.31 16.74 -2.97
N TYR A 236 4.46 15.72 -2.83
CA TYR A 236 4.77 14.42 -3.38
C TYR A 236 4.76 14.66 -4.89
N PRO A 237 5.90 14.57 -5.59
CA PRO A 237 5.85 14.59 -7.03
C PRO A 237 4.81 13.53 -7.41
N GLY A 238 3.81 13.93 -8.20
CA GLY A 238 2.83 13.03 -8.76
C GLY A 238 3.58 11.96 -9.51
N GLY A 239 3.93 10.90 -8.85
CA GLY A 239 4.88 9.90 -9.29
C GLY A 239 4.48 8.57 -8.71
N VAL A 240 4.26 7.70 -9.59
CA VAL A 240 4.16 6.25 -9.55
C VAL A 240 4.75 5.67 -8.26
N TRP A 241 3.89 5.35 -7.29
CA TRP A 241 4.27 4.50 -6.17
C TRP A 241 4.45 3.06 -6.67
N PRO A 242 5.56 2.39 -6.38
CA PRO A 242 5.86 1.07 -6.91
C PRO A 242 5.09 -0.09 -6.23
N PHE A 243 3.94 0.18 -5.63
CA PHE A 243 3.08 -0.83 -4.99
C PHE A 243 1.73 -0.94 -5.63
#